data_1880f7fb6d85802a2b9c7e73a249d91a
#
_entry.id   1880f7fb6d85802a2b9c7e73a249d91a
#
_cell.length_a   1.000
_cell.length_b   1.000
_cell.length_c   1.000
_cell.angle_alpha   90.00
_cell.angle_beta   90.00
_cell.angle_gamma   90.00
#
_symmetry.space_group_name_H-M   'P 1'
#
loop_
_entity.id
_entity.type
_entity.pdbx_description
1 polymer ?
#
loop_
_entity_poly.entity_id
_entity_poly.type
_entity_poly.pdbx_seq_one_letter_code
_entity_poly.pdbx_strand_id
1 'polypeptide(L)'
;MKQIYILIFFLLIQFVYAEDSVINELDAAWNKLEYTVSNGDFRSFKSVYHRDAVLVNGITKSSYSIKKAFEGWKQGFTDTESGKIIANLDVRFSERLYDEFTAHETGIFHYYTLNQNGDRNDTYVHFESLWVKKNNKWIMLMEYQKSRADKTEWNNL
;
A
#
# COMPACT_ATOMS: atom_id res chain seq x y z
N MET A 1 -3.96 -16.66 44.25
CA MET A 1 -4.85 -16.52 43.08
C MET A 1 -4.97 -15.08 42.56
N LYS A 2 -5.13 -14.06 43.37
CA LYS A 2 -5.24 -12.64 42.91
C LYS A 2 -4.02 -12.13 42.11
N GLN A 3 -2.80 -12.54 42.44
CA GLN A 3 -1.58 -12.10 41.73
C GLN A 3 -1.44 -12.67 40.34
N ILE A 4 -1.98 -13.86 40.05
CA ILE A 4 -1.94 -14.47 38.72
C ILE A 4 -2.84 -13.71 37.71
N TYR A 5 -4.01 -13.23 38.18
CA TYR A 5 -4.93 -12.46 37.34
C TYR A 5 -4.35 -11.09 36.96
N ILE A 6 -3.58 -10.45 37.83
CA ILE A 6 -2.92 -9.16 37.53
C ILE A 6 -1.82 -9.35 36.51
N LEU A 7 -1.05 -10.44 36.57
CA LEU A 7 0.01 -10.73 35.56
C LEU A 7 -0.56 -11.01 34.17
N ILE A 8 -1.66 -11.78 34.08
CA ILE A 8 -2.35 -12.07 32.83
C ILE A 8 -2.96 -10.80 32.22
N PHE A 9 -3.53 -9.92 33.04
CA PHE A 9 -4.09 -8.66 32.61
C PHE A 9 -3.02 -7.70 32.05
N PHE A 10 -1.85 -7.62 32.67
CA PHE A 10 -0.70 -6.84 32.17
C PHE A 10 -0.15 -7.38 30.84
N LEU A 11 -0.10 -8.70 30.67
CA LEU A 11 0.32 -9.33 29.42
C LEU A 11 -0.67 -9.03 28.28
N LEU A 12 -1.97 -9.06 28.53
CA LEU A 12 -2.99 -8.73 27.54
C LEU A 12 -2.92 -7.27 27.08
N ILE A 13 -2.66 -6.34 28.01
CA ILE A 13 -2.51 -4.91 27.67
C ILE A 13 -1.30 -4.68 26.78
N GLN A 14 -0.18 -5.34 27.04
CA GLN A 14 1.02 -5.21 26.18
C GLN A 14 0.81 -5.75 24.76
N PHE A 15 0.02 -6.81 24.61
CA PHE A 15 -0.32 -7.35 23.30
C PHE A 15 -1.13 -6.36 22.45
N VAL A 16 -2.15 -5.72 23.05
CA VAL A 16 -2.99 -4.73 22.36
C VAL A 16 -2.17 -3.51 21.93
N TYR A 17 -1.27 -2.99 22.77
CA TYR A 17 -0.42 -1.85 22.41
C TYR A 17 0.60 -2.17 21.31
N ALA A 18 1.10 -3.41 21.26
CA ALA A 18 2.03 -3.84 20.21
C ALA A 18 1.32 -3.98 18.85
N GLU A 19 0.10 -4.46 18.85
CA GLU A 19 -0.74 -4.63 17.67
C GLU A 19 -1.09 -3.27 17.05
N ASP A 20 -1.54 -2.31 17.85
CA ASP A 20 -1.81 -0.93 17.41
C ASP A 20 -0.55 -0.27 16.83
N SER A 21 0.64 -0.55 17.39
CA SER A 21 1.90 0.03 16.90
C SER A 21 2.27 -0.46 15.50
N VAL A 22 2.11 -1.76 15.21
CA VAL A 22 2.42 -2.34 13.89
C VAL A 22 1.48 -1.80 12.81
N ILE A 23 0.18 -1.73 13.10
CA ILE A 23 -0.81 -1.17 12.18
C ILE A 23 -0.50 0.29 11.88
N ASN A 24 -0.20 1.11 12.89
CA ASN A 24 0.14 2.52 12.69
C ASN A 24 1.40 2.70 11.80
N GLU A 25 2.38 1.83 11.94
CA GLU A 25 3.58 1.87 11.10
C GLU A 25 3.29 1.46 9.65
N LEU A 26 2.44 0.44 9.43
CA LEU A 26 1.98 0.04 8.10
C LEU A 26 1.15 1.15 7.45
N ASP A 27 0.25 1.78 8.21
CA ASP A 27 -0.53 2.92 7.74
C ASP A 27 0.38 4.08 7.33
N ALA A 28 1.44 4.35 8.10
CA ALA A 28 2.42 5.36 7.72
C ALA A 28 3.16 5.02 6.40
N ALA A 29 3.41 3.73 6.13
CA ALA A 29 4.01 3.30 4.87
C ALA A 29 3.04 3.47 3.68
N TRP A 30 1.75 3.16 3.86
CA TRP A 30 0.71 3.39 2.86
C TRP A 30 0.47 4.90 2.64
N ASN A 31 0.32 5.68 3.69
CA ASN A 31 0.17 7.14 3.61
C ASN A 31 1.35 7.78 2.85
N LYS A 32 2.57 7.25 3.02
CA LYS A 32 3.71 7.68 2.24
C LYS A 32 3.56 7.35 0.75
N LEU A 33 3.07 6.15 0.39
CA LEU A 33 2.78 5.79 -1.00
C LEU A 33 1.76 6.75 -1.61
N GLU A 34 0.62 6.95 -0.96
CA GLU A 34 -0.45 7.85 -1.40
C GLU A 34 0.06 9.29 -1.59
N TYR A 35 0.77 9.82 -0.59
CA TYR A 35 1.39 11.14 -0.65
C TYR A 35 2.35 11.28 -1.82
N THR A 36 3.21 10.28 -2.07
CA THR A 36 4.19 10.36 -3.17
C THR A 36 3.53 10.30 -4.55
N VAL A 37 2.44 9.55 -4.69
CA VAL A 37 1.64 9.52 -5.93
C VAL A 37 1.02 10.88 -6.20
N SER A 38 0.35 11.46 -5.20
CA SER A 38 -0.35 12.75 -5.37
C SER A 38 0.59 13.94 -5.58
N ASN A 39 1.86 13.83 -5.18
CA ASN A 39 2.86 14.88 -5.37
C ASN A 39 3.83 14.63 -6.55
N GLY A 40 3.70 13.49 -7.25
CA GLY A 40 4.64 13.13 -8.30
C GLY A 40 6.05 12.81 -7.81
N ASP A 41 6.24 12.54 -6.49
CA ASP A 41 7.56 12.24 -5.92
C ASP A 41 7.97 10.79 -6.21
N PHE A 42 8.42 10.57 -7.43
CA PHE A 42 8.85 9.26 -7.90
C PHE A 42 10.06 8.69 -7.13
N ARG A 43 10.92 9.56 -6.60
CA ARG A 43 12.09 9.12 -5.84
C ARG A 43 11.66 8.49 -4.51
N SER A 44 10.82 9.16 -3.75
CA SER A 44 10.31 8.67 -2.48
C SER A 44 9.37 7.47 -2.66
N PHE A 45 8.54 7.48 -3.71
CA PHE A 45 7.71 6.32 -4.09
C PHE A 45 8.55 5.04 -4.24
N LYS A 46 9.61 5.08 -5.03
CA LYS A 46 10.51 3.92 -5.22
C LYS A 46 11.13 3.42 -3.92
N SER A 47 11.32 4.29 -2.93
CA SER A 47 11.95 3.92 -1.67
C SER A 47 11.05 3.07 -0.75
N VAL A 48 9.77 2.94 -1.06
CA VAL A 48 8.83 2.07 -0.33
C VAL A 48 8.96 0.62 -0.76
N TYR A 49 9.53 0.35 -1.94
CA TYR A 49 9.72 -0.99 -2.46
C TYR A 49 11.14 -1.51 -2.19
N HIS A 50 11.23 -2.81 -1.92
CA HIS A 50 12.53 -3.49 -1.93
C HIS A 50 13.10 -3.51 -3.35
N ARG A 51 14.43 -3.43 -3.46
CA ARG A 51 15.11 -3.42 -4.79
C ARG A 51 14.78 -4.65 -5.65
N ASP A 52 14.51 -5.77 -5.03
CA ASP A 52 14.19 -7.05 -5.67
C ASP A 52 12.68 -7.38 -5.55
N ALA A 53 11.84 -6.38 -5.25
CA ALA A 53 10.41 -6.55 -5.21
C ALA A 53 9.85 -6.98 -6.57
N VAL A 54 8.71 -7.67 -6.51
CA VAL A 54 8.02 -8.22 -7.69
C VAL A 54 6.64 -7.54 -7.81
N LEU A 55 6.30 -7.13 -9.02
CA LEU A 55 4.94 -6.80 -9.41
C LEU A 55 4.31 -7.99 -10.12
N VAL A 56 3.20 -8.49 -9.58
CA VAL A 56 2.35 -9.48 -10.23
C VAL A 56 1.12 -8.76 -10.77
N ASN A 57 0.83 -8.92 -12.05
CA ASN A 57 -0.34 -8.33 -12.68
C ASN A 57 -1.27 -9.44 -13.19
N GLY A 58 -2.31 -9.74 -12.41
CA GLY A 58 -3.32 -10.74 -12.72
C GLY A 58 -4.22 -10.33 -13.88
N ILE A 59 -4.38 -9.02 -14.11
CA ILE A 59 -5.20 -8.47 -15.20
C ILE A 59 -4.56 -8.80 -16.57
N THR A 60 -3.22 -8.64 -16.65
CA THR A 60 -2.45 -8.94 -17.88
C THR A 60 -1.78 -10.31 -17.82
N LYS A 61 -1.97 -11.07 -16.74
CA LYS A 61 -1.37 -12.40 -16.51
C LYS A 61 0.15 -12.39 -16.65
N SER A 62 0.80 -11.43 -16.00
CA SER A 62 2.25 -11.24 -16.06
C SER A 62 2.86 -11.01 -14.69
N SER A 63 4.15 -11.31 -14.56
CA SER A 63 4.95 -11.02 -13.37
C SER A 63 6.31 -10.51 -13.80
N TYR A 64 6.81 -9.45 -13.14
CA TYR A 64 8.08 -8.83 -13.49
C TYR A 64 8.67 -8.07 -12.30
N SER A 65 9.94 -7.70 -12.43
CA SER A 65 10.61 -6.93 -11.38
C SER A 65 9.98 -5.56 -11.20
N ILE A 66 10.00 -5.06 -9.97
CA ILE A 66 9.52 -3.71 -9.67
C ILE A 66 10.24 -2.62 -10.48
N LYS A 67 11.49 -2.85 -10.87
CA LYS A 67 12.24 -1.93 -11.74
C LYS A 67 11.55 -1.72 -13.08
N LYS A 68 11.02 -2.80 -13.68
CA LYS A 68 10.27 -2.73 -14.95
C LYS A 68 8.94 -2.00 -14.75
N ALA A 69 8.26 -2.18 -13.61
CA ALA A 69 7.08 -1.42 -13.27
C ALA A 69 7.38 0.08 -13.18
N PHE A 70 8.48 0.45 -12.52
CA PHE A 70 8.93 1.84 -12.40
C PHE A 70 9.17 2.52 -13.74
N GLU A 71 9.68 1.80 -14.75
CA GLU A 71 9.84 2.34 -16.11
C GLU A 71 8.49 2.74 -16.70
N GLY A 72 7.46 1.90 -16.51
CA GLY A 72 6.10 2.19 -16.97
C GLY A 72 5.40 3.33 -16.24
N TRP A 73 5.66 3.47 -14.93
CA TRP A 73 4.99 4.48 -14.10
C TRP A 73 5.66 5.86 -14.12
N LYS A 74 6.93 5.93 -14.51
CA LYS A 74 7.76 7.15 -14.47
C LYS A 74 7.08 8.37 -15.12
N GLN A 75 6.45 8.18 -16.29
CA GLN A 75 5.82 9.29 -17.01
C GLN A 75 4.64 9.88 -16.22
N GLY A 76 3.82 9.04 -15.58
CA GLY A 76 2.72 9.52 -14.74
C GLY A 76 3.20 10.38 -13.57
N PHE A 77 4.29 9.98 -12.90
CA PHE A 77 4.90 10.79 -11.85
C PHE A 77 5.44 12.13 -12.38
N THR A 78 6.10 12.12 -13.54
CA THR A 78 6.59 13.37 -14.18
C THR A 78 5.43 14.31 -14.55
N ASP A 79 4.34 13.78 -15.08
CA ASP A 79 3.16 14.55 -15.46
C ASP A 79 2.45 15.13 -14.21
N THR A 80 2.45 14.39 -13.09
CA THR A 80 1.91 14.87 -11.81
C THR A 80 2.79 15.96 -11.20
N GLU A 81 4.10 15.73 -11.12
CA GLU A 81 5.08 16.69 -10.58
C GLU A 81 5.05 18.04 -11.33
N SER A 82 4.86 17.99 -12.65
CA SER A 82 4.75 19.20 -13.49
C SER A 82 3.37 19.86 -13.48
N GLY A 83 2.37 19.29 -12.78
CA GLY A 83 1.00 19.78 -12.75
C GLY A 83 0.20 19.56 -14.05
N LYS A 84 0.71 18.74 -14.97
CA LYS A 84 -0.02 18.37 -16.20
C LYS A 84 -1.23 17.49 -15.92
N ILE A 85 -1.14 16.65 -14.88
CA ILE A 85 -2.25 15.87 -14.34
C ILE A 85 -2.28 16.00 -12.82
N ILE A 86 -3.44 15.78 -12.23
CA ILE A 86 -3.60 15.45 -10.82
C ILE A 86 -3.71 13.92 -10.75
N ALA A 87 -2.93 13.28 -9.90
CA ALA A 87 -3.05 11.86 -9.61
C ALA A 87 -3.34 11.65 -8.12
N ASN A 88 -4.09 10.62 -7.79
CA ASN A 88 -4.33 10.22 -6.41
C ASN A 88 -4.41 8.70 -6.30
N LEU A 89 -4.00 8.21 -5.14
CA LEU A 89 -4.10 6.82 -4.74
C LEU A 89 -4.74 6.78 -3.36
N ASP A 90 -5.78 5.98 -3.20
CA ASP A 90 -6.41 5.67 -1.92
C ASP A 90 -6.47 4.16 -1.75
N VAL A 91 -6.35 3.66 -0.52
CA VAL A 91 -6.37 2.21 -0.23
C VAL A 91 -7.39 1.89 0.85
N ARG A 92 -8.14 0.80 0.65
CA ARG A 92 -9.02 0.19 1.67
C ARG A 92 -8.70 -1.29 1.80
N PHE A 93 -8.61 -1.75 3.02
CA PHE A 93 -8.22 -3.12 3.32
C PHE A 93 -9.43 -4.00 3.57
N SER A 94 -9.42 -5.21 3.01
CA SER A 94 -10.36 -6.29 3.35
C SER A 94 -9.80 -7.20 4.44
N GLU A 95 -8.47 -7.37 4.47
CA GLU A 95 -7.78 -8.18 5.47
C GLU A 95 -6.34 -7.68 5.65
N ARG A 96 -5.86 -7.73 6.89
CA ARG A 96 -4.49 -7.37 7.26
C ARG A 96 -3.94 -8.42 8.22
N LEU A 97 -2.99 -9.23 7.77
CA LEU A 97 -2.30 -10.26 8.55
C LEU A 97 -0.86 -9.80 8.77
N TYR A 98 -0.42 -9.72 10.02
CA TYR A 98 0.90 -9.19 10.33
C TYR A 98 1.48 -9.74 11.63
N ASP A 99 2.80 -9.64 11.73
CA ASP A 99 3.55 -9.74 12.96
C ASP A 99 4.50 -8.52 13.11
N GLU A 100 5.45 -8.58 14.01
CA GLU A 100 6.41 -7.49 14.24
C GLU A 100 7.26 -7.15 13.00
N PHE A 101 7.46 -8.10 12.07
CA PHE A 101 8.44 -7.99 10.97
C PHE A 101 7.88 -8.24 9.58
N THR A 102 6.71 -8.86 9.47
CA THR A 102 6.08 -9.21 8.20
C THR A 102 4.62 -8.79 8.18
N ALA A 103 4.11 -8.43 6.99
CA ALA A 103 2.69 -8.20 6.79
C ALA A 103 2.25 -8.65 5.41
N HIS A 104 1.05 -9.25 5.37
CA HIS A 104 0.32 -9.54 4.15
C HIS A 104 -1.03 -8.82 4.23
N GLU A 105 -1.32 -7.99 3.25
CA GLU A 105 -2.53 -7.17 3.23
C GLU A 105 -3.26 -7.34 1.91
N THR A 106 -4.57 -7.41 1.99
CA THR A 106 -5.46 -7.47 0.83
C THR A 106 -6.48 -6.36 0.88
N GLY A 107 -6.98 -5.95 -0.28
CA GLY A 107 -7.97 -4.90 -0.35
C GLY A 107 -8.23 -4.43 -1.76
N ILE A 108 -8.71 -3.21 -1.87
CA ILE A 108 -8.87 -2.51 -3.14
C ILE A 108 -8.08 -1.22 -3.05
N PHE A 109 -7.32 -0.88 -4.08
CA PHE A 109 -6.85 0.48 -4.27
C PHE A 109 -7.69 1.18 -5.33
N HIS A 110 -7.90 2.47 -5.12
CA HIS A 110 -8.50 3.39 -6.06
C HIS A 110 -7.44 4.38 -6.53
N TYR A 111 -7.10 4.29 -7.80
CA TYR A 111 -6.22 5.24 -8.46
C TYR A 111 -7.01 6.08 -9.45
N TYR A 112 -6.87 7.40 -9.39
CA TYR A 112 -7.44 8.24 -10.41
C TYR A 112 -6.45 9.29 -10.94
N THR A 113 -6.70 9.72 -12.15
CA THR A 113 -6.04 10.87 -12.76
C THR A 113 -7.07 11.86 -13.28
N LEU A 114 -6.74 13.15 -13.20
CA LEU A 114 -7.52 14.24 -13.76
C LEU A 114 -6.58 15.10 -14.60
N ASN A 115 -6.87 15.29 -15.89
CA ASN A 115 -6.08 16.13 -16.77
C ASN A 115 -6.57 17.58 -16.75
N GLN A 116 -5.83 18.48 -17.42
CA GLN A 116 -6.16 19.92 -17.49
C GLN A 116 -7.48 20.21 -18.22
N ASN A 117 -8.00 19.28 -19.03
CA ASN A 117 -9.29 19.42 -19.72
C ASN A 117 -10.48 19.01 -18.82
N GLY A 118 -10.22 18.51 -17.63
CA GLY A 118 -11.25 17.99 -16.72
C GLY A 118 -11.60 16.52 -16.93
N ASP A 119 -10.90 15.81 -17.83
CA ASP A 119 -11.13 14.38 -18.03
C ASP A 119 -10.56 13.59 -16.86
N ARG A 120 -11.44 12.85 -16.20
CA ARG A 120 -11.10 12.00 -15.08
C ARG A 120 -11.10 10.53 -15.49
N ASN A 121 -10.06 9.80 -15.10
CA ASN A 121 -9.97 8.36 -15.27
C ASN A 121 -9.81 7.69 -13.91
N ASP A 122 -10.78 6.87 -13.52
CA ASP A 122 -10.82 6.13 -12.27
C ASP A 122 -10.50 4.66 -12.51
N THR A 123 -9.69 4.08 -11.65
CA THR A 123 -9.30 2.67 -11.70
C THR A 123 -9.36 2.09 -10.30
N TYR A 124 -10.11 1.00 -10.15
CA TYR A 124 -10.21 0.21 -8.91
C TYR A 124 -9.60 -1.16 -9.15
N VAL A 125 -8.75 -1.62 -8.24
CA VAL A 125 -8.04 -2.90 -8.40
C VAL A 125 -8.00 -3.63 -7.07
N HIS A 126 -8.43 -4.89 -7.07
CA HIS A 126 -8.14 -5.81 -5.97
C HIS A 126 -6.66 -6.09 -5.92
N PHE A 127 -6.05 -5.93 -4.76
CA PHE A 127 -4.63 -6.14 -4.58
C PHE A 127 -4.30 -7.07 -3.41
N GLU A 128 -3.10 -7.60 -3.44
CA GLU A 128 -2.39 -8.17 -2.32
C GLU A 128 -1.00 -7.53 -2.24
N SER A 129 -0.53 -7.29 -1.03
CA SER A 129 0.82 -6.79 -0.78
C SER A 129 1.53 -7.61 0.27
N LEU A 130 2.82 -7.81 0.08
CA LEU A 130 3.70 -8.46 1.06
C LEU A 130 4.77 -7.45 1.50
N TRP A 131 4.87 -7.27 2.81
CA TRP A 131 5.79 -6.34 3.44
C TRP A 131 6.76 -7.04 4.37
N VAL A 132 7.95 -6.44 4.53
CA VAL A 132 8.90 -6.80 5.57
C VAL A 132 9.40 -5.54 6.26
N LYS A 133 9.64 -5.63 7.56
CA LYS A 133 10.27 -4.56 8.33
C LYS A 133 11.78 -4.72 8.33
N LYS A 134 12.48 -3.76 7.74
CA LYS A 134 13.94 -3.70 7.68
C LYS A 134 14.44 -2.36 8.19
N ASN A 135 15.38 -2.37 9.15
CA ASN A 135 15.92 -1.14 9.74
C ASN A 135 14.81 -0.19 10.21
N ASN A 136 13.82 -0.72 10.92
CA ASN A 136 12.62 -0.01 11.41
C ASN A 136 11.80 0.68 10.31
N LYS A 137 11.80 0.14 9.09
CA LYS A 137 10.99 0.63 7.97
C LYS A 137 10.28 -0.53 7.30
N TRP A 138 9.00 -0.37 7.05
CA TRP A 138 8.23 -1.28 6.22
C TRP A 138 8.58 -1.07 4.76
N ILE A 139 8.91 -2.16 4.07
CA ILE A 139 9.37 -2.19 2.67
C ILE A 139 8.56 -3.26 1.95
N MET A 140 7.90 -2.91 0.86
CA MET A 140 7.09 -3.82 0.07
C MET A 140 7.97 -4.77 -0.75
N LEU A 141 7.74 -6.07 -0.62
CA LEU A 141 8.42 -7.13 -1.39
C LEU A 141 7.61 -7.57 -2.60
N MET A 142 6.30 -7.52 -2.52
CA MET A 142 5.40 -7.89 -3.60
C MET A 142 4.19 -6.98 -3.61
N GLU A 143 3.79 -6.58 -4.79
CA GLU A 143 2.48 -6.04 -5.11
C GLU A 143 1.82 -6.95 -6.13
N TYR A 144 0.63 -7.47 -5.81
CA TYR A 144 -0.17 -8.26 -6.73
C TYR A 144 -1.47 -7.53 -7.06
N GLN A 145 -1.55 -7.00 -8.27
CA GLN A 145 -2.75 -6.41 -8.85
C GLN A 145 -3.62 -7.55 -9.43
N LYS A 146 -4.54 -8.08 -8.62
CA LYS A 146 -5.25 -9.35 -8.90
C LYS A 146 -6.25 -9.23 -10.06
N SER A 147 -7.17 -8.29 -9.93
CA SER A 147 -8.29 -8.11 -10.87
C SER A 147 -8.82 -6.69 -10.78
N ARG A 148 -9.58 -6.28 -11.78
CA ARG A 148 -10.34 -5.03 -11.68
C ARG A 148 -11.44 -5.19 -10.63
N ALA A 149 -11.66 -4.12 -9.88
CA ALA A 149 -12.80 -3.94 -9.00
C ALA A 149 -13.69 -2.82 -9.56
N ASP A 150 -14.86 -2.65 -8.96
CA ASP A 150 -15.74 -1.53 -9.27
C ASP A 150 -15.96 -0.60 -8.06
N LYS A 151 -16.64 0.52 -8.30
CA LYS A 151 -16.92 1.51 -7.27
C LYS A 151 -17.84 0.97 -6.16
N THR A 152 -18.69 0.00 -6.45
CA THR A 152 -19.59 -0.60 -5.45
C THR A 152 -18.78 -1.47 -4.50
N GLU A 153 -17.86 -2.30 -5.01
CA GLU A 153 -16.97 -3.11 -4.21
C GLU A 153 -16.07 -2.22 -3.33
N TRP A 154 -15.53 -1.13 -3.89
CA TRP A 154 -14.78 -0.13 -3.14
C TRP A 154 -15.58 0.49 -1.98
N ASN A 155 -16.84 0.83 -2.21
CA ASN A 155 -17.67 1.47 -1.20
C ASN A 155 -18.09 0.52 -0.07
N ASN A 156 -17.99 -0.79 -0.27
CA ASN A 156 -18.35 -1.82 0.70
C ASN A 156 -17.18 -2.21 1.63
N LEU A 157 -15.97 -1.70 1.41
CA LEU A 157 -14.81 -1.77 2.31
C LEU A 157 -14.72 -0.51 3.17
#